data_f66b25f4406957365c43c1bbf5dec4e9
#
_entry.id   f66b25f4406957365c43c1bbf5dec4e9
#
_cell.length_a   1.000
_cell.length_b   1.000
_cell.length_c   1.000
_cell.angle_alpha   90.00
_cell.angle_beta   90.00
_cell.angle_gamma   90.00
#
_symmetry.space_group_name_H-M   'P 1'
#
loop_
_entity.id
_entity.type
_entity.pdbx_description
1 polymer ?
#
loop_
_entity_poly.entity_id
_entity_poly.type
_entity_poly.pdbx_seq_one_letter_code
_entity_poly.pdbx_strand_id
1 'polypeptide(L)'
;MEALPVLVWIHGGGFTSGAGDWYRPDFLLDFDLLVVSINYRLGALGFLSLDIPTMSGNQGLRDQALALKWVQDNISAFGGDPKRVGSIPLTYFLSKIPQVTIMGESAGSWSVFYQLLNPNTSGLFTAAIGQSGAVTGGVGWGLSFTREEAASNGKNLAGAFNCTRSEVELVESCLREVDAIDLAR
;
A
#
# COMPACT_ATOMS: atom_id res chain seq x y z
N MET A 1 19.16 -25.20 2.08
CA MET A 1 18.37 -24.60 3.16
C MET A 1 16.92 -24.53 2.71
N GLU A 2 15.97 -24.77 3.58
CA GLU A 2 14.55 -24.60 3.27
C GLU A 2 14.26 -23.11 3.08
N ALA A 3 13.50 -22.75 2.04
CA ALA A 3 13.16 -21.35 1.79
C ALA A 3 12.23 -20.81 2.88
N LEU A 4 12.44 -19.57 3.31
CA LEU A 4 11.78 -18.96 4.45
C LEU A 4 10.41 -18.34 4.06
N PRO A 5 9.42 -18.34 4.97
CA PRO A 5 8.20 -17.56 4.80
C PRO A 5 8.51 -16.07 4.76
N VAL A 6 7.66 -15.31 4.07
CA VAL A 6 7.85 -13.88 3.84
C VAL A 6 6.72 -13.07 4.46
N LEU A 7 7.07 -12.09 5.28
CA LEU A 7 6.15 -11.10 5.82
C LEU A 7 6.40 -9.74 5.13
N VAL A 8 5.41 -9.22 4.42
CA VAL A 8 5.48 -7.88 3.83
C VAL A 8 4.78 -6.91 4.75
N TRP A 9 5.54 -5.95 5.29
CA TRP A 9 5.04 -4.92 6.18
C TRP A 9 4.65 -3.66 5.42
N ILE A 10 3.43 -3.19 5.63
CA ILE A 10 2.87 -1.94 5.10
C ILE A 10 2.65 -0.98 6.27
N HIS A 11 3.41 0.10 6.32
CA HIS A 11 3.33 1.06 7.41
C HIS A 11 2.04 1.87 7.41
N GLY A 12 1.63 2.38 8.57
CA GLY A 12 0.54 3.31 8.77
C GLY A 12 0.94 4.77 8.56
N GLY A 13 0.21 5.68 9.21
CA GLY A 13 0.46 7.12 9.15
C GLY A 13 -0.57 7.88 8.32
N GLY A 14 -1.84 7.41 8.29
CA GLY A 14 -2.98 8.11 7.68
C GLY A 14 -2.86 8.35 6.18
N PHE A 15 -2.02 7.61 5.47
CA PHE A 15 -1.64 7.82 4.06
C PHE A 15 -0.93 9.16 3.80
N THR A 16 -0.56 9.90 4.82
CA THR A 16 0.10 11.22 4.70
C THR A 16 1.51 11.23 5.25
N SER A 17 1.85 10.29 6.12
CA SER A 17 3.17 10.17 6.75
C SER A 17 3.55 8.70 6.95
N GLY A 18 4.78 8.45 7.39
CA GLY A 18 5.25 7.09 7.68
C GLY A 18 6.41 6.66 6.80
N ALA A 19 7.08 5.60 7.24
CA ALA A 19 8.17 4.96 6.51
C ALA A 19 8.33 3.50 6.95
N GLY A 20 8.79 2.64 6.06
CA GLY A 20 8.98 1.23 6.32
C GLY A 20 10.06 0.92 7.36
N ASP A 21 11.04 1.79 7.52
CA ASP A 21 12.16 1.65 8.44
C ASP A 21 11.85 2.08 9.89
N TRP A 22 10.68 2.68 10.14
CA TRP A 22 10.25 3.04 11.50
C TRP A 22 9.94 1.81 12.36
N TYR A 23 9.59 0.69 11.73
CA TYR A 23 9.20 -0.54 12.40
C TYR A 23 10.28 -1.61 12.22
N ARG A 24 11.23 -1.63 13.14
CA ARG A 24 12.33 -2.61 13.09
C ARG A 24 11.81 -4.01 13.41
N PRO A 25 12.21 -5.01 12.63
CA PRO A 25 11.70 -6.39 12.78
C PRO A 25 12.46 -7.21 13.83
N ASP A 26 13.21 -6.59 14.76
CA ASP A 26 14.19 -7.26 15.62
C ASP A 26 13.62 -8.51 16.32
N PHE A 27 12.39 -8.41 16.87
CA PHE A 27 11.74 -9.55 17.54
C PHE A 27 11.18 -10.60 16.56
N LEU A 28 10.84 -10.19 15.34
CA LEU A 28 10.34 -11.12 14.32
C LEU A 28 11.48 -11.95 13.74
N LEU A 29 12.70 -11.42 13.71
CA LEU A 29 13.87 -12.12 13.20
C LEU A 29 14.37 -13.22 14.13
N ASP A 30 13.82 -13.35 15.35
CA ASP A 30 14.03 -14.53 16.22
C ASP A 30 13.33 -15.79 15.65
N PHE A 31 12.43 -15.60 14.68
CA PHE A 31 11.76 -16.68 13.96
C PHE A 31 12.34 -16.80 12.56
N ASP A 32 12.30 -18.00 12.00
CA ASP A 32 12.80 -18.29 10.65
C ASP A 32 11.86 -17.71 9.59
N LEU A 33 11.91 -16.38 9.38
CA LEU A 33 11.15 -15.67 8.37
C LEU A 33 11.92 -14.48 7.78
N LEU A 34 11.50 -14.03 6.59
CA LEU A 34 11.98 -12.80 5.97
C LEU A 34 10.94 -11.70 6.18
N VAL A 35 11.41 -10.52 6.55
CA VAL A 35 10.57 -9.30 6.62
C VAL A 35 10.94 -8.36 5.49
N VAL A 36 9.95 -7.94 4.73
CA VAL A 36 10.08 -6.93 3.66
C VAL A 36 9.25 -5.71 4.07
N SER A 37 9.89 -4.65 4.49
CA SER A 37 9.22 -3.36 4.73
C SER A 37 9.20 -2.54 3.45
N ILE A 38 8.05 -2.03 3.07
CA ILE A 38 7.89 -1.24 1.85
C ILE A 38 7.67 0.23 2.15
N ASN A 39 8.07 1.10 1.24
CA ASN A 39 7.61 2.47 1.14
C ASN A 39 6.64 2.59 -0.04
N TYR A 40 5.70 3.52 0.08
CA TYR A 40 4.75 3.85 -0.98
C TYR A 40 4.48 5.36 -0.96
N ARG A 41 4.04 5.92 -2.08
CA ARG A 41 3.74 7.36 -2.16
C ARG A 41 2.61 7.75 -1.23
N LEU A 42 2.79 8.86 -0.55
CA LEU A 42 1.91 9.42 0.48
C LEU A 42 1.34 10.76 0.05
N GLY A 43 0.35 11.24 0.79
CA GLY A 43 -0.26 12.56 0.60
C GLY A 43 -0.74 12.78 -0.83
N ALA A 44 -0.57 13.99 -1.35
CA ALA A 44 -0.96 14.33 -2.71
C ALA A 44 -0.22 13.51 -3.77
N LEU A 45 1.06 13.21 -3.56
CA LEU A 45 1.86 12.41 -4.49
C LEU A 45 1.34 10.97 -4.65
N GLY A 46 0.72 10.42 -3.60
CA GLY A 46 0.17 9.07 -3.57
C GLY A 46 -1.31 8.97 -3.87
N PHE A 47 -2.08 10.04 -3.64
CA PHE A 47 -3.54 9.90 -3.59
C PHE A 47 -4.32 11.03 -4.28
N LEU A 48 -3.64 12.06 -4.84
CA LEU A 48 -4.31 13.12 -5.57
C LEU A 48 -5.07 12.56 -6.78
N SER A 49 -6.35 12.96 -6.91
CA SER A 49 -7.20 12.61 -8.04
C SER A 49 -7.83 13.86 -8.65
N LEU A 50 -7.84 13.92 -9.97
CA LEU A 50 -8.67 14.84 -10.76
C LEU A 50 -9.75 14.08 -11.55
N ASP A 51 -9.91 12.78 -11.26
CA ASP A 51 -10.80 11.85 -11.97
C ASP A 51 -10.51 11.72 -13.47
N ILE A 52 -9.25 11.82 -13.85
CA ILE A 52 -8.76 11.56 -15.21
C ILE A 52 -7.78 10.38 -15.20
N PRO A 53 -7.60 9.68 -16.34
CA PRO A 53 -6.76 8.47 -16.39
C PRO A 53 -5.33 8.68 -15.90
N THR A 54 -4.73 9.83 -16.18
CA THR A 54 -3.36 10.20 -15.84
C THR A 54 -3.20 10.66 -14.38
N MET A 55 -4.32 11.06 -13.73
CA MET A 55 -4.37 11.49 -12.32
C MET A 55 -5.64 10.94 -11.66
N SER A 56 -5.73 9.63 -11.59
CA SER A 56 -6.91 8.89 -11.12
C SER A 56 -6.94 8.60 -9.62
N GLY A 57 -5.91 9.03 -8.88
CA GLY A 57 -5.75 8.69 -7.46
C GLY A 57 -5.23 7.27 -7.20
N ASN A 58 -5.03 6.95 -5.92
CA ASN A 58 -4.60 5.62 -5.46
C ASN A 58 -3.23 5.15 -5.98
N GLN A 59 -2.34 6.07 -6.37
CA GLN A 59 -0.98 5.74 -6.82
C GLN A 59 -0.20 5.03 -5.72
N GLY A 60 -0.38 5.43 -4.43
CA GLY A 60 0.25 4.76 -3.29
C GLY A 60 -0.20 3.30 -3.14
N LEU A 61 -1.47 2.99 -3.38
CA LEU A 61 -1.96 1.59 -3.39
C LEU A 61 -1.39 0.79 -4.57
N ARG A 62 -1.15 1.43 -5.70
CA ARG A 62 -0.48 0.80 -6.86
C ARG A 62 0.99 0.52 -6.59
N ASP A 63 1.68 1.41 -5.87
CA ASP A 63 3.05 1.20 -5.42
C ASP A 63 3.14 -0.04 -4.53
N GLN A 64 2.19 -0.23 -3.61
CA GLN A 64 2.10 -1.42 -2.76
C GLN A 64 1.87 -2.68 -3.60
N ALA A 65 0.96 -2.65 -4.57
CA ALA A 65 0.72 -3.78 -5.48
C ALA A 65 1.98 -4.13 -6.30
N LEU A 66 2.72 -3.12 -6.75
CA LEU A 66 3.99 -3.32 -7.46
C LEU A 66 5.06 -3.93 -6.54
N ALA A 67 5.12 -3.51 -5.27
CA ALA A 67 6.02 -4.10 -4.28
C ALA A 67 5.69 -5.58 -4.02
N LEU A 68 4.40 -5.95 -3.94
CA LEU A 68 3.99 -7.34 -3.81
C LEU A 68 4.40 -8.17 -5.04
N LYS A 69 4.25 -7.60 -6.23
CA LYS A 69 4.74 -8.25 -7.45
C LYS A 69 6.26 -8.41 -7.42
N TRP A 70 7.00 -7.40 -6.99
CA TRP A 70 8.45 -7.48 -6.85
C TRP A 70 8.86 -8.60 -5.89
N VAL A 71 8.16 -8.76 -4.76
CA VAL A 71 8.39 -9.86 -3.82
C VAL A 71 8.22 -11.20 -4.51
N GLN A 72 7.13 -11.41 -5.26
CA GLN A 72 6.92 -12.66 -6.02
C GLN A 72 8.04 -12.94 -7.03
N ASP A 73 8.52 -11.91 -7.71
CA ASP A 73 9.51 -12.06 -8.77
C ASP A 73 10.95 -12.27 -8.23
N ASN A 74 11.26 -11.75 -7.01
CA ASN A 74 12.67 -11.62 -6.57
C ASN A 74 12.99 -12.28 -5.23
N ILE A 75 12.01 -12.55 -4.35
CA ILE A 75 12.28 -12.91 -2.96
C ILE A 75 13.05 -14.23 -2.81
N SER A 76 12.99 -15.12 -3.79
CA SER A 76 13.76 -16.36 -3.81
C SER A 76 15.27 -16.13 -3.83
N ALA A 77 15.74 -15.03 -4.43
CA ALA A 77 17.15 -14.63 -4.40
C ALA A 77 17.63 -14.24 -2.99
N PHE A 78 16.70 -13.93 -2.09
CA PHE A 78 16.95 -13.60 -0.68
C PHE A 78 16.68 -14.78 0.26
N GLY A 79 16.38 -15.96 -0.27
CA GLY A 79 16.08 -17.16 0.51
C GLY A 79 14.61 -17.29 0.91
N GLY A 80 13.71 -16.48 0.38
CA GLY A 80 12.26 -16.57 0.58
C GLY A 80 11.60 -17.53 -0.40
N ASP A 81 10.44 -18.03 -0.05
CA ASP A 81 9.62 -18.88 -0.92
C ASP A 81 8.40 -18.13 -1.45
N PRO A 82 8.34 -17.76 -2.74
CA PRO A 82 7.18 -17.08 -3.30
C PRO A 82 5.99 -18.01 -3.60
N LYS A 83 6.15 -19.35 -3.57
CA LYS A 83 5.21 -20.28 -4.19
C LYS A 83 4.65 -21.38 -3.29
N ARG A 84 4.94 -21.40 -2.01
CA ARG A 84 4.55 -22.52 -1.14
C ARG A 84 3.01 -22.57 -0.91
N VAL A 85 2.28 -23.16 -1.84
CA VAL A 85 0.87 -23.57 -1.67
C VAL A 85 0.85 -24.99 -1.08
N GLY A 86 0.57 -25.12 0.20
CA GLY A 86 0.41 -26.42 0.84
C GLY A 86 -0.91 -26.53 1.57
N SER A 87 -1.73 -27.54 1.23
CA SER A 87 -2.87 -27.96 2.05
C SER A 87 -2.37 -28.47 3.40
N ILE A 88 -2.77 -27.83 4.51
CA ILE A 88 -2.25 -28.12 5.85
C ILE A 88 -3.30 -28.86 6.69
N PRO A 89 -2.97 -30.03 7.27
CA PRO A 89 -3.76 -30.59 8.37
C PRO A 89 -3.66 -29.68 9.60
N LEU A 90 -4.77 -29.48 10.30
CA LEU A 90 -4.94 -28.56 11.43
C LEU A 90 -3.88 -28.71 12.55
N THR A 91 -3.29 -29.86 12.71
CA THR A 91 -2.25 -30.16 13.71
C THR A 91 -0.86 -29.59 13.36
N TYR A 92 -0.66 -29.06 12.18
CA TYR A 92 0.60 -28.50 11.67
C TYR A 92 0.60 -26.97 11.63
N PHE A 93 -0.41 -26.34 12.22
CA PHE A 93 -0.71 -24.90 12.07
C PHE A 93 0.39 -23.96 12.60
N LEU A 94 1.30 -24.43 13.44
CA LEU A 94 2.32 -23.58 14.06
C LEU A 94 3.71 -23.69 13.38
N SER A 95 3.91 -24.57 12.42
CA SER A 95 5.24 -24.82 11.85
C SER A 95 5.42 -24.47 10.36
N LYS A 96 4.37 -24.03 9.66
CA LYS A 96 4.47 -23.66 8.24
C LYS A 96 3.47 -22.56 7.91
N ILE A 97 3.81 -21.32 8.25
CA ILE A 97 3.10 -20.15 7.73
C ILE A 97 3.28 -20.12 6.21
N PRO A 98 2.21 -20.00 5.41
CA PRO A 98 2.36 -19.99 3.97
C PRO A 98 2.92 -18.67 3.46
N GLN A 99 3.97 -18.76 2.73
CA GLN A 99 4.48 -17.98 1.61
C GLN A 99 4.66 -16.48 1.82
N VAL A 100 3.79 -15.67 1.28
CA VAL A 100 3.79 -14.24 1.44
C VAL A 100 2.56 -13.83 2.26
N THR A 101 2.82 -13.30 3.43
CA THR A 101 1.79 -12.68 4.28
C THR A 101 1.95 -11.17 4.20
N ILE A 102 0.88 -10.46 3.90
CA ILE A 102 0.85 -9.00 4.03
C ILE A 102 0.36 -8.60 5.41
N MET A 103 1.03 -7.63 6.03
CA MET A 103 0.68 -7.14 7.35
C MET A 103 0.78 -5.61 7.39
N GLY A 104 -0.15 -4.96 8.06
CA GLY A 104 -0.11 -3.51 8.22
C GLY A 104 -0.87 -3.03 9.44
N GLU A 105 -0.52 -1.84 9.90
CA GLU A 105 -1.13 -1.17 11.05
C GLU A 105 -1.78 0.14 10.59
N SER A 106 -2.93 0.53 11.18
CA SER A 106 -3.64 1.78 10.86
C SER A 106 -3.92 1.91 9.36
N ALA A 107 -3.42 2.94 8.68
CA ALA A 107 -3.53 3.08 7.22
C ALA A 107 -2.88 1.91 6.46
N GLY A 108 -1.85 1.27 7.03
CA GLY A 108 -1.28 0.03 6.52
C GLY A 108 -2.27 -1.15 6.61
N SER A 109 -3.04 -1.23 7.69
CA SER A 109 -4.14 -2.22 7.81
C SER A 109 -5.22 -1.97 6.75
N TRP A 110 -5.60 -0.72 6.52
CA TRP A 110 -6.52 -0.35 5.43
C TRP A 110 -5.97 -0.76 4.08
N SER A 111 -4.68 -0.52 3.87
CA SER A 111 -3.97 -0.96 2.67
C SER A 111 -4.07 -2.47 2.48
N VAL A 112 -3.86 -3.26 3.54
CA VAL A 112 -4.03 -4.73 3.51
C VAL A 112 -5.42 -5.11 3.01
N PHE A 113 -6.48 -4.49 3.53
CA PHE A 113 -7.85 -4.77 3.08
C PHE A 113 -8.09 -4.30 1.64
N TYR A 114 -7.54 -3.16 1.22
CA TYR A 114 -7.63 -2.72 -0.17
C TYR A 114 -6.91 -3.69 -1.12
N GLN A 115 -5.76 -4.24 -0.73
CA GLN A 115 -5.06 -5.23 -1.54
C GLN A 115 -5.82 -6.57 -1.60
N LEU A 116 -6.54 -6.96 -0.53
CA LEU A 116 -7.44 -8.14 -0.57
C LEU A 116 -8.56 -7.99 -1.60
N LEU A 117 -9.05 -6.77 -1.82
CA LEU A 117 -10.12 -6.46 -2.77
C LEU A 117 -9.60 -6.14 -4.18
N ASN A 118 -8.29 -5.92 -4.34
CA ASN A 118 -7.68 -5.53 -5.61
C ASN A 118 -7.44 -6.76 -6.49
N PRO A 119 -8.10 -6.88 -7.65
CA PRO A 119 -7.90 -8.02 -8.54
C PRO A 119 -6.46 -8.16 -9.08
N ASN A 120 -5.71 -7.05 -9.14
CA ASN A 120 -4.32 -7.06 -9.63
C ASN A 120 -3.32 -7.66 -8.61
N THR A 121 -3.73 -7.87 -7.37
CA THR A 121 -2.91 -8.51 -6.34
C THR A 121 -3.34 -9.94 -6.02
N SER A 122 -4.32 -10.44 -6.76
CA SER A 122 -4.76 -11.84 -6.65
C SER A 122 -3.57 -12.79 -6.90
N GLY A 123 -3.35 -13.70 -5.94
CA GLY A 123 -2.25 -14.68 -6.01
C GLY A 123 -0.87 -14.14 -5.64
N LEU A 124 -0.72 -12.85 -5.29
CA LEU A 124 0.57 -12.29 -4.86
C LEU A 124 0.84 -12.51 -3.37
N PHE A 125 -0.16 -12.86 -2.58
CA PHE A 125 -0.05 -13.24 -1.18
C PHE A 125 -1.14 -14.24 -0.82
N THR A 126 -0.98 -14.93 0.30
CA THR A 126 -1.88 -16.01 0.72
C THR A 126 -2.50 -15.78 2.09
N ALA A 127 -1.93 -14.85 2.87
CA ALA A 127 -2.45 -14.46 4.17
C ALA A 127 -2.35 -12.95 4.36
N ALA A 128 -3.21 -12.42 5.23
CA ALA A 128 -3.28 -11.00 5.51
C ALA A 128 -3.53 -10.76 7.01
N ILE A 129 -2.82 -9.79 7.59
CA ILE A 129 -2.94 -9.38 8.98
C ILE A 129 -3.18 -7.87 9.00
N GLY A 130 -4.34 -7.45 9.46
CA GLY A 130 -4.67 -6.04 9.66
C GLY A 130 -4.73 -5.70 11.14
N GLN A 131 -4.00 -4.66 11.56
CA GLN A 131 -3.97 -4.15 12.92
C GLN A 131 -4.54 -2.73 12.98
N SER A 132 -5.50 -2.50 13.86
CA SER A 132 -6.06 -1.15 14.10
C SER A 132 -6.67 -0.47 12.87
N GLY A 133 -7.33 -1.26 11.99
CA GLY A 133 -8.02 -0.73 10.81
C GLY A 133 -8.78 -1.81 10.05
N ALA A 134 -9.92 -1.41 9.46
CA ALA A 134 -10.71 -2.26 8.57
C ALA A 134 -11.48 -1.40 7.56
N VAL A 135 -11.70 -1.88 6.36
CA VAL A 135 -12.38 -1.15 5.27
C VAL A 135 -13.78 -0.68 5.67
N THR A 136 -14.48 -1.42 6.53
CA THR A 136 -15.82 -1.07 6.98
C THR A 136 -15.88 0.13 7.93
N GLY A 137 -14.75 0.51 8.56
CA GLY A 137 -14.65 1.65 9.48
C GLY A 137 -14.32 2.99 8.80
N GLY A 138 -14.05 3.00 7.51
CA GLY A 138 -13.42 4.14 6.84
C GLY A 138 -14.32 5.26 6.39
N VAL A 139 -15.54 4.97 6.19
CA VAL A 139 -16.53 5.97 5.71
C VAL A 139 -16.81 7.10 6.74
N GLY A 140 -16.22 7.09 7.90
CA GLY A 140 -16.36 8.16 8.88
C GLY A 140 -15.05 8.85 9.28
N TRP A 141 -13.91 8.31 8.83
CA TRP A 141 -12.58 8.82 9.23
C TRP A 141 -11.87 9.60 8.11
N GLY A 142 -12.55 9.89 6.99
CA GLY A 142 -11.96 10.63 5.88
C GLY A 142 -10.84 9.90 5.14
N LEU A 143 -10.80 8.57 5.22
CA LEU A 143 -9.78 7.75 4.55
C LEU A 143 -10.29 7.07 3.27
N SER A 144 -11.58 7.21 2.96
CA SER A 144 -12.19 6.76 1.72
C SER A 144 -13.11 7.86 1.18
N PHE A 145 -12.96 8.16 -0.09
CA PHE A 145 -13.73 9.16 -0.81
C PHE A 145 -14.39 8.54 -2.03
N THR A 146 -15.56 9.03 -2.39
CA THR A 146 -16.12 8.78 -3.73
C THR A 146 -15.22 9.42 -4.80
N ARG A 147 -15.41 9.05 -6.06
CA ARG A 147 -14.65 9.64 -7.17
C ARG A 147 -14.85 11.15 -7.24
N GLU A 148 -16.09 11.59 -7.06
CA GLU A 148 -16.49 13.01 -7.08
C GLU A 148 -15.85 13.79 -5.94
N GLU A 149 -15.87 13.25 -4.72
CA GLU A 149 -15.23 13.87 -3.56
C GLU A 149 -13.70 13.94 -3.75
N ALA A 150 -13.08 12.87 -4.24
CA ALA A 150 -11.64 12.85 -4.50
C ALA A 150 -11.24 13.87 -5.56
N ALA A 151 -12.01 13.98 -6.65
CA ALA A 151 -11.79 14.98 -7.69
C ALA A 151 -12.02 16.41 -7.19
N SER A 152 -13.02 16.63 -6.34
CA SER A 152 -13.27 17.92 -5.70
C SER A 152 -12.10 18.32 -4.79
N ASN A 153 -11.60 17.39 -3.97
CA ASN A 153 -10.42 17.61 -3.13
C ASN A 153 -9.19 17.92 -3.96
N GLY A 154 -9.00 17.23 -5.09
CA GLY A 154 -7.91 17.49 -6.03
C GLY A 154 -7.97 18.90 -6.63
N LYS A 155 -9.15 19.37 -7.01
CA LYS A 155 -9.35 20.74 -7.51
C LYS A 155 -9.12 21.78 -6.42
N ASN A 156 -9.53 21.51 -5.19
CA ASN A 156 -9.27 22.40 -4.05
C ASN A 156 -7.76 22.54 -3.79
N LEU A 157 -7.03 21.42 -3.82
CA LEU A 157 -5.57 21.45 -3.71
C LEU A 157 -4.93 22.22 -4.87
N ALA A 158 -5.40 22.00 -6.10
CA ALA A 158 -4.92 22.76 -7.26
C ALA A 158 -5.14 24.28 -7.10
N GLY A 159 -6.24 24.66 -6.50
CA GLY A 159 -6.53 26.06 -6.14
C GLY A 159 -5.50 26.66 -5.18
N ALA A 160 -5.03 25.89 -4.20
CA ALA A 160 -4.00 26.33 -3.26
C ALA A 160 -2.66 26.64 -3.94
N PHE A 161 -2.39 25.99 -5.08
CA PHE A 161 -1.20 26.22 -5.91
C PHE A 161 -1.45 27.14 -7.11
N ASN A 162 -2.56 27.88 -7.15
CA ASN A 162 -2.98 28.71 -8.28
C ASN A 162 -3.12 27.96 -9.61
N CYS A 163 -3.33 26.65 -9.57
CA CYS A 163 -3.53 25.77 -10.72
C CYS A 163 -5.01 25.67 -11.10
N THR A 164 -5.73 26.79 -11.09
CA THR A 164 -7.14 26.85 -11.52
C THR A 164 -7.24 27.13 -13.02
N ARG A 165 -7.82 26.19 -13.79
CA ARG A 165 -8.02 26.28 -15.23
C ARG A 165 -9.39 25.72 -15.59
N SER A 166 -9.92 26.09 -16.76
CA SER A 166 -11.21 25.58 -17.25
C SER A 166 -11.14 24.10 -17.65
N GLU A 167 -10.00 23.67 -18.17
CA GLU A 167 -9.76 22.32 -18.64
C GLU A 167 -8.92 21.56 -17.60
N VAL A 168 -9.33 20.33 -17.27
CA VAL A 168 -8.69 19.52 -16.21
C VAL A 168 -7.27 19.09 -16.58
N GLU A 169 -7.00 18.91 -17.87
CA GLU A 169 -5.67 18.58 -18.39
C GLU A 169 -4.67 19.74 -18.16
N LEU A 170 -5.14 20.97 -18.22
CA LEU A 170 -4.33 22.15 -17.90
C LEU A 170 -4.11 22.29 -16.39
N VAL A 171 -5.06 21.85 -15.56
CA VAL A 171 -4.89 21.74 -14.11
C VAL A 171 -3.80 20.70 -13.79
N GLU A 172 -3.87 19.52 -14.42
CA GLU A 172 -2.85 18.49 -14.28
C GLU A 172 -1.47 19.00 -14.68
N SER A 173 -1.33 19.61 -15.85
CA SER A 173 -0.05 20.13 -16.32
C SER A 173 0.54 21.16 -15.37
N CYS A 174 -0.28 22.06 -14.84
CA CYS A 174 0.14 23.02 -13.83
C CYS A 174 0.64 22.37 -12.55
N LEU A 175 -0.11 21.38 -12.02
CA LEU A 175 0.27 20.66 -10.82
C LEU A 175 1.56 19.85 -10.97
N ARG A 176 1.87 19.36 -12.17
CA ARG A 176 3.11 18.64 -12.46
C ARG A 176 4.36 19.54 -12.44
N GLU A 177 4.20 20.86 -12.54
CA GLU A 177 5.26 21.84 -12.43
C GLU A 177 5.49 22.33 -10.99
N VAL A 178 4.57 22.03 -10.07
CA VAL A 178 4.73 22.35 -8.65
C VAL A 178 5.82 21.47 -8.04
N ASP A 179 6.68 22.06 -7.21
CA ASP A 179 7.70 21.31 -6.49
C ASP A 179 7.08 20.20 -5.65
N ALA A 180 7.65 18.99 -5.74
CA ALA A 180 7.11 17.82 -5.06
C ALA A 180 7.13 17.96 -3.52
N ILE A 181 8.09 18.73 -2.96
CA ILE A 181 8.17 18.99 -1.52
C ILE A 181 7.02 19.90 -1.09
N ASP A 182 6.64 20.87 -1.93
CA ASP A 182 5.52 21.76 -1.64
C ASP A 182 4.18 21.02 -1.73
N LEU A 183 4.03 20.10 -2.70
CA LEU A 183 2.85 19.21 -2.78
C LEU A 183 2.75 18.22 -1.62
N ALA A 184 3.85 17.87 -0.98
CA ALA A 184 3.90 16.91 0.12
C ALA A 184 3.66 17.54 1.50
N ARG A 185 3.62 18.86 1.61
CA ARG A 185 3.38 19.63 2.85
C ARG A 185 1.90 19.90 3.09
#